data_9da5961e94127d287cbaedf01e0ca48a
#
_entry.id   9da5961e94127d287cbaedf01e0ca48a
#
_cell.length_a   1.000
_cell.length_b   1.000
_cell.length_c   1.000
_cell.angle_alpha   90.00
_cell.angle_beta   90.00
_cell.angle_gamma   90.00
#
_symmetry.space_group_name_H-M   'P 1'
#
loop_
_entity.id
_entity.type
_entity.pdbx_description
1 polymer ?
#
loop_
_entity_poly.entity_id
_entity_poly.type
_entity_poly.pdbx_seq_one_letter_code
_entity_poly.pdbx_strand_id
1 'polypeptide(L)'
;MRYTLDYQTINSTPSPTLWVIDNFYQDPMAVREFALTQDFHFSDYHRGRRTENQFEIPGTKEAFESIMKMKISNWMETYGVCGRFQHCTCEDALVYHADAQTWAATVYLTPDAPYECGTSLLAHKKTGIRHVNTEGSDVIWANKHLDPTPWDHIDVIANVFNRLVIWDAKCPHTASKYFGYDKYDSRLFHMFFFDT
;
A
#
# COMPACT_ATOMS: atom_id res chain seq x y z
N MET A 1 -28.80 28.71 -5.48
CA MET A 1 -29.02 27.93 -4.25
C MET A 1 -27.66 27.80 -3.55
N ARG A 2 -27.48 28.30 -2.32
CA ARG A 2 -26.24 28.12 -1.57
C ARG A 2 -26.40 26.90 -0.66
N TYR A 3 -25.60 25.88 -0.86
CA TYR A 3 -25.53 24.76 0.05
C TYR A 3 -24.54 25.12 1.18
N THR A 4 -25.00 25.07 2.40
CA THR A 4 -24.14 25.22 3.58
C THR A 4 -23.96 23.81 4.15
N LEU A 5 -22.71 23.37 4.27
CA LEU A 5 -22.40 22.13 4.96
C LEU A 5 -22.54 22.37 6.46
N ASP A 6 -23.52 21.73 7.09
CA ASP A 6 -23.69 21.81 8.54
C ASP A 6 -22.95 20.62 9.18
N TYR A 7 -21.76 20.89 9.68
CA TYR A 7 -20.94 19.87 10.36
C TYR A 7 -21.56 19.33 11.64
N GLN A 8 -22.57 19.99 12.20
CA GLN A 8 -23.26 19.53 13.42
C GLN A 8 -24.24 18.39 13.13
N THR A 9 -24.66 18.21 11.88
CA THR A 9 -25.52 17.09 11.44
C THR A 9 -24.75 15.85 10.98
N ILE A 10 -23.41 15.92 10.91
CA ILE A 10 -22.58 14.75 10.60
C ILE A 10 -22.43 13.91 11.87
N ASN A 11 -23.14 12.79 11.95
CA ASN A 11 -23.13 11.86 13.10
C ASN A 11 -21.79 11.12 13.30
N SER A 12 -20.79 11.34 12.44
CA SER A 12 -19.44 10.78 12.56
C SER A 12 -18.40 11.81 12.11
N THR A 13 -17.31 11.95 12.83
CA THR A 13 -16.15 12.72 12.38
C THR A 13 -15.58 12.06 11.12
N PRO A 14 -15.46 12.76 9.98
CA PRO A 14 -14.82 12.20 8.81
C PRO A 14 -13.40 11.75 9.14
N SER A 15 -13.05 10.53 8.75
CA SER A 15 -11.73 9.96 8.98
C SER A 15 -11.04 9.71 7.64
N PRO A 16 -9.79 10.13 7.46
CA PRO A 16 -9.05 9.79 6.25
C PRO A 16 -8.90 8.27 6.10
N THR A 17 -8.98 7.80 4.88
CA THR A 17 -8.74 6.39 4.50
C THR A 17 -7.49 6.23 3.64
N LEU A 18 -6.84 7.36 3.31
CA LEU A 18 -5.64 7.43 2.48
C LEU A 18 -4.79 8.62 2.91
N TRP A 19 -3.48 8.40 3.11
CA TRP A 19 -2.47 9.44 3.29
C TRP A 19 -1.39 9.28 2.23
N VAL A 20 -0.97 10.39 1.64
CA VAL A 20 0.13 10.46 0.66
C VAL A 20 1.09 11.53 1.14
N ILE A 21 2.31 11.13 1.51
CA ILE A 21 3.32 11.99 2.14
C ILE A 21 4.61 11.90 1.32
N ASP A 22 5.05 12.99 0.76
CA ASP A 22 6.34 13.08 0.07
C ASP A 22 7.49 13.31 1.05
N ASN A 23 8.70 12.94 0.65
CA ASN A 23 9.93 13.13 1.42
C ASN A 23 9.87 12.49 2.82
N PHE A 24 9.40 11.25 2.90
CA PHE A 24 9.14 10.58 4.17
C PHE A 24 10.41 10.25 4.96
N TYR A 25 11.39 9.57 4.34
CA TYR A 25 12.68 9.32 4.98
C TYR A 25 13.59 10.53 4.86
N GLN A 26 14.39 10.80 5.89
CA GLN A 26 15.36 11.88 5.89
C GLN A 26 16.49 11.61 4.89
N ASP A 27 16.97 10.35 4.83
CA ASP A 27 17.97 9.88 3.85
C ASP A 27 17.42 8.67 3.09
N PRO A 28 16.60 8.88 2.06
CA PRO A 28 15.98 7.80 1.31
C PRO A 28 16.97 7.01 0.45
N MET A 29 18.10 7.62 0.07
CA MET A 29 19.14 6.91 -0.68
C MET A 29 19.86 5.91 0.20
N ALA A 30 20.19 6.26 1.44
CA ALA A 30 20.79 5.32 2.40
C ALA A 30 19.83 4.14 2.68
N VAL A 31 18.52 4.40 2.82
CA VAL A 31 17.51 3.32 2.98
C VAL A 31 17.45 2.43 1.74
N ARG A 32 17.48 3.01 0.54
CA ARG A 32 17.53 2.25 -0.71
C ARG A 32 18.80 1.41 -0.82
N GLU A 33 19.96 2.00 -0.59
CA GLU A 33 21.25 1.30 -0.66
C GLU A 33 21.27 0.14 0.32
N PHE A 34 20.82 0.36 1.56
CA PHE A 34 20.68 -0.71 2.54
C PHE A 34 19.73 -1.82 2.06
N ALA A 35 18.55 -1.47 1.52
CA ALA A 35 17.62 -2.45 0.97
C ALA A 35 18.25 -3.30 -0.15
N LEU A 36 19.05 -2.68 -1.03
CA LEU A 36 19.70 -3.36 -2.14
C LEU A 36 20.84 -4.31 -1.71
N THR A 37 21.36 -4.17 -0.48
CA THR A 37 22.32 -5.13 0.08
C THR A 37 21.66 -6.41 0.58
N GLN A 38 20.32 -6.40 0.77
CA GLN A 38 19.59 -7.52 1.31
C GLN A 38 19.34 -8.61 0.26
N ASP A 39 19.12 -9.84 0.77
CA ASP A 39 18.70 -10.97 -0.05
C ASP A 39 17.18 -10.95 -0.23
N PHE A 40 16.75 -11.10 -1.48
CA PHE A 40 15.34 -11.13 -1.87
C PHE A 40 14.96 -12.52 -2.36
N HIS A 41 13.88 -13.06 -1.81
CA HIS A 41 13.41 -14.40 -2.09
C HIS A 41 12.03 -14.39 -2.76
N PHE A 42 11.84 -15.30 -3.69
CA PHE A 42 10.55 -15.60 -4.28
C PHE A 42 9.72 -16.47 -3.32
N SER A 43 8.41 -16.35 -3.39
CA SER A 43 7.47 -17.22 -2.70
C SER A 43 6.20 -17.38 -3.51
N ASP A 44 5.55 -18.52 -3.41
CA ASP A 44 4.25 -18.77 -4.05
C ASP A 44 3.10 -17.95 -3.45
N TYR A 45 3.31 -17.38 -2.23
CA TYR A 45 2.29 -16.63 -1.50
C TYR A 45 2.22 -15.14 -1.87
N HIS A 46 3.18 -14.63 -2.63
CA HIS A 46 3.19 -13.22 -3.06
C HIS A 46 3.88 -13.08 -4.42
N ARG A 47 3.66 -11.97 -5.08
CA ARG A 47 4.36 -11.61 -6.32
C ARG A 47 5.60 -10.79 -6.02
N GLY A 48 6.56 -10.80 -6.96
CA GLY A 48 7.86 -10.21 -6.76
C GLY A 48 8.71 -10.96 -5.74
N ARG A 49 9.75 -10.31 -5.25
CA ARG A 49 10.68 -10.87 -4.28
C ARG A 49 10.75 -10.00 -3.03
N ARG A 50 10.76 -10.64 -1.86
CA ARG A 50 10.79 -9.99 -0.54
C ARG A 50 12.03 -10.39 0.25
N THR A 51 12.46 -9.51 1.13
CA THR A 51 13.44 -9.89 2.17
C THR A 51 12.79 -10.85 3.17
N GLU A 52 13.56 -11.77 3.75
CA GLU A 52 13.07 -12.62 4.85
C GLU A 52 12.97 -11.83 6.14
N ASN A 53 13.95 -10.98 6.40
CA ASN A 53 13.99 -10.16 7.59
C ASN A 53 13.09 -8.93 7.45
N GLN A 54 12.60 -8.50 8.61
CA GLN A 54 11.92 -7.22 8.81
C GLN A 54 12.98 -6.18 9.19
N PHE A 55 12.80 -4.97 8.70
CA PHE A 55 13.69 -3.85 8.97
C PHE A 55 12.86 -2.67 9.42
N GLU A 56 13.20 -2.08 10.54
CA GLU A 56 12.61 -0.86 11.02
C GLU A 56 13.64 0.27 10.95
N ILE A 57 13.30 1.32 10.22
CA ILE A 57 14.04 2.57 10.30
C ILE A 57 13.57 3.28 11.56
N PRO A 58 14.45 3.60 12.51
CA PRO A 58 14.06 4.20 13.79
C PRO A 58 13.16 5.42 13.63
N GLY A 59 12.08 5.47 14.40
CA GLY A 59 11.08 6.54 14.34
C GLY A 59 9.96 6.35 13.32
N THR A 60 9.97 5.25 12.53
CA THR A 60 8.94 5.01 11.51
C THR A 60 7.55 4.84 12.13
N LYS A 61 7.43 4.04 13.21
CA LYS A 61 6.15 3.83 13.92
C LYS A 61 5.59 5.14 14.45
N GLU A 62 6.42 5.92 15.14
CA GLU A 62 6.05 7.21 15.72
C GLU A 62 5.64 8.22 14.64
N ALA A 63 6.32 8.21 13.50
CA ALA A 63 5.95 9.05 12.36
C ALA A 63 4.57 8.66 11.82
N PHE A 64 4.26 7.37 11.66
CA PHE A 64 2.94 6.90 11.24
C PHE A 64 1.86 7.32 12.24
N GLU A 65 2.07 7.09 13.54
CA GLU A 65 1.14 7.53 14.60
C GLU A 65 0.91 9.04 14.56
N SER A 66 1.97 9.81 14.34
CA SER A 66 1.87 11.27 14.23
C SER A 66 1.09 11.75 13.01
N ILE A 67 1.31 11.12 11.84
CA ILE A 67 0.62 11.42 10.58
C ILE A 67 -0.87 11.09 10.69
N MET A 68 -1.16 9.88 11.16
CA MET A 68 -2.53 9.36 11.22
C MET A 68 -3.33 9.93 12.40
N LYS A 69 -2.67 10.46 13.44
CA LYS A 69 -3.26 10.82 14.74
C LYS A 69 -3.92 9.63 15.43
N MET A 70 -3.37 8.43 15.26
CA MET A 70 -3.84 7.17 15.81
C MET A 70 -2.68 6.43 16.48
N LYS A 71 -2.97 5.62 17.51
CA LYS A 71 -1.98 4.73 18.12
C LYS A 71 -1.97 3.39 17.43
N ILE A 72 -0.79 2.90 17.10
CA ILE A 72 -0.59 1.58 16.48
C ILE A 72 -0.56 0.52 17.58
N SER A 73 -1.52 -0.41 17.51
CA SER A 73 -1.69 -1.50 18.48
C SER A 73 -0.89 -2.76 18.10
N ASN A 74 -0.83 -3.08 16.81
CA ASN A 74 -0.06 -4.19 16.26
C ASN A 74 0.94 -3.67 15.23
N TRP A 75 2.19 -4.05 15.35
CA TRP A 75 3.30 -3.63 14.50
C TRP A 75 4.09 -4.85 14.00
N MET A 76 5.39 -4.76 13.91
CA MET A 76 6.26 -5.77 13.32
C MET A 76 6.23 -7.12 14.03
N GLU A 77 6.00 -7.14 15.35
CA GLU A 77 5.97 -8.36 16.14
C GLU A 77 4.77 -9.27 15.81
N THR A 78 3.65 -8.66 15.40
CA THR A 78 2.42 -9.39 15.06
C THR A 78 2.44 -9.86 13.61
N TYR A 79 2.95 -9.03 12.72
CA TYR A 79 2.90 -9.28 11.28
C TYR A 79 4.30 -9.47 10.71
N GLY A 80 4.71 -10.70 10.52
CA GLY A 80 6.04 -11.07 10.02
C GLY A 80 6.38 -10.57 8.60
N VAL A 81 5.45 -9.90 7.93
CA VAL A 81 5.66 -9.22 6.64
C VAL A 81 5.82 -7.70 6.77
N CYS A 82 5.44 -7.12 7.92
CA CYS A 82 5.62 -5.70 8.19
C CYS A 82 7.10 -5.34 8.25
N GLY A 83 7.52 -4.24 7.63
CA GLY A 83 8.91 -3.80 7.61
C GLY A 83 9.82 -4.58 6.65
N ARG A 84 9.28 -5.37 5.74
CA ARG A 84 10.09 -6.00 4.68
C ARG A 84 10.29 -5.07 3.50
N PHE A 85 11.42 -5.22 2.82
CA PHE A 85 11.59 -4.68 1.47
C PHE A 85 11.06 -5.66 0.44
N GLN A 86 10.47 -5.12 -0.60
CA GLN A 86 10.00 -5.90 -1.75
C GLN A 86 10.34 -5.19 -3.05
N HIS A 87 10.66 -5.98 -4.07
CA HIS A 87 10.68 -5.47 -5.44
C HIS A 87 9.84 -6.34 -6.36
N CYS A 88 9.22 -5.68 -7.36
CA CYS A 88 8.45 -6.33 -8.41
C CYS A 88 8.90 -5.82 -9.77
N THR A 89 9.07 -6.72 -10.72
CA THR A 89 9.53 -6.47 -12.09
C THR A 89 8.36 -6.46 -13.07
N CYS A 90 8.58 -6.04 -14.30
CA CYS A 90 7.56 -6.06 -15.35
C CYS A 90 7.04 -7.47 -15.70
N GLU A 91 7.73 -8.53 -15.25
CA GLU A 91 7.31 -9.93 -15.45
C GLU A 91 6.34 -10.41 -14.36
N ASP A 92 6.22 -9.69 -13.26
CA ASP A 92 5.32 -10.06 -12.16
C ASP A 92 3.86 -9.72 -12.50
N ALA A 93 2.94 -10.61 -12.15
CA ALA A 93 1.51 -10.36 -12.31
C ALA A 93 0.99 -9.40 -11.23
N LEU A 94 0.08 -8.50 -11.61
CA LEU A 94 -0.69 -7.69 -10.67
C LEU A 94 -1.64 -8.58 -9.86
N VAL A 95 -1.79 -8.29 -8.56
CA VAL A 95 -2.71 -8.99 -7.66
C VAL A 95 -3.75 -8.00 -7.13
N TYR A 96 -5.00 -8.32 -7.37
CA TYR A 96 -6.17 -7.56 -6.91
C TYR A 96 -6.65 -8.17 -5.59
N HIS A 97 -6.53 -7.46 -4.50
CA HIS A 97 -6.77 -8.00 -3.16
C HIS A 97 -7.14 -6.92 -2.14
N ALA A 98 -7.52 -7.36 -0.96
CA ALA A 98 -7.53 -6.59 0.28
C ALA A 98 -6.74 -7.38 1.32
N ASP A 99 -6.22 -6.70 2.34
CA ASP A 99 -5.39 -7.33 3.37
C ASP A 99 -6.20 -7.67 4.63
N ALA A 100 -5.60 -8.53 5.47
CA ALA A 100 -6.19 -8.92 6.74
C ALA A 100 -6.06 -7.84 7.82
N GLN A 101 -5.03 -6.98 7.73
CA GLN A 101 -4.75 -5.89 8.64
C GLN A 101 -5.71 -4.71 8.42
N THR A 102 -5.74 -3.77 9.37
CA THR A 102 -6.54 -2.55 9.24
C THR A 102 -5.87 -1.58 8.26
N TRP A 103 -4.56 -1.47 8.32
CA TRP A 103 -3.77 -0.53 7.52
C TRP A 103 -2.64 -1.21 6.77
N ALA A 104 -2.42 -0.77 5.56
CA ALA A 104 -1.25 -1.09 4.77
C ALA A 104 -0.53 0.18 4.36
N ALA A 105 0.79 0.11 4.22
CA ALA A 105 1.58 1.23 3.76
C ALA A 105 2.77 0.80 2.93
N THR A 106 3.24 1.71 2.08
CA THR A 106 4.45 1.53 1.29
C THR A 106 5.22 2.84 1.17
N VAL A 107 6.56 2.74 1.24
CA VAL A 107 7.44 3.84 0.84
C VAL A 107 8.18 3.43 -0.43
N TYR A 108 8.01 4.19 -1.51
CA TYR A 108 8.67 3.90 -2.78
C TYR A 108 10.14 4.28 -2.74
N LEU A 109 11.00 3.36 -3.20
CA LEU A 109 12.45 3.48 -3.10
C LEU A 109 13.21 3.41 -4.44
N THR A 110 12.51 3.50 -5.58
CA THR A 110 13.16 3.58 -6.89
C THR A 110 13.17 5.03 -7.37
N PRO A 111 14.34 5.68 -7.51
CA PRO A 111 14.45 6.95 -8.18
C PRO A 111 13.97 6.85 -9.63
N ASP A 112 13.44 7.95 -10.17
CA ASP A 112 13.00 8.07 -11.57
C ASP A 112 12.01 6.98 -12.02
N ALA A 113 11.26 6.39 -11.07
CA ALA A 113 10.22 5.42 -11.36
C ALA A 113 9.12 6.04 -12.23
N PRO A 114 8.52 5.29 -13.19
CA PRO A 114 7.35 5.76 -13.91
C PRO A 114 6.20 6.04 -12.94
N TYR A 115 5.61 7.23 -13.01
CA TYR A 115 4.56 7.67 -12.08
C TYR A 115 3.34 6.74 -12.08
N GLU A 116 3.00 6.14 -13.21
CA GLU A 116 1.91 5.19 -13.33
C GLU A 116 2.14 3.84 -12.63
N CYS A 117 3.35 3.59 -12.11
CA CYS A 117 3.72 2.32 -11.47
C CYS A 117 3.58 2.36 -9.92
N GLY A 118 2.60 3.07 -9.41
CA GLY A 118 2.34 3.23 -7.98
C GLY A 118 1.34 2.22 -7.41
N THR A 119 0.34 2.72 -6.69
CA THR A 119 -0.71 1.92 -6.02
C THR A 119 -2.09 2.42 -6.44
N SER A 120 -3.02 1.51 -6.71
CA SER A 120 -4.40 1.84 -7.03
C SER A 120 -5.35 1.28 -5.99
N LEU A 121 -6.31 2.10 -5.53
CA LEU A 121 -7.49 1.66 -4.81
C LEU A 121 -8.62 1.38 -5.82
N LEU A 122 -9.46 0.40 -5.50
CA LEU A 122 -10.34 -0.22 -6.47
C LEU A 122 -11.80 -0.18 -6.02
N ALA A 123 -12.71 -0.08 -6.99
CA ALA A 123 -14.13 -0.38 -6.82
C ALA A 123 -14.53 -1.56 -7.71
N HIS A 124 -15.37 -2.44 -7.20
CA HIS A 124 -15.92 -3.51 -8.01
C HIS A 124 -16.99 -2.96 -8.96
N LYS A 125 -16.76 -3.04 -10.28
CA LYS A 125 -17.60 -2.42 -11.35
C LYS A 125 -19.08 -2.70 -11.22
N LYS A 126 -19.44 -3.96 -10.96
CA LYS A 126 -20.85 -4.38 -10.96
C LYS A 126 -21.62 -3.93 -9.70
N THR A 127 -20.94 -3.86 -8.55
CA THR A 127 -21.60 -3.59 -7.25
C THR A 127 -21.25 -2.23 -6.66
N GLY A 128 -20.20 -1.58 -7.15
CA GLY A 128 -19.66 -0.34 -6.56
C GLY A 128 -18.95 -0.56 -5.21
N ILE A 129 -18.81 -1.80 -4.74
CA ILE A 129 -18.18 -2.10 -3.44
C ILE A 129 -16.69 -1.69 -3.49
N ARG A 130 -16.27 -0.95 -2.46
CA ARG A 130 -14.92 -0.40 -2.29
C ARG A 130 -14.27 -0.81 -0.96
N HIS A 131 -14.94 -1.63 -0.16
CA HIS A 131 -14.46 -2.04 1.16
C HIS A 131 -15.02 -3.42 1.50
N VAL A 132 -14.16 -4.36 1.92
CA VAL A 132 -14.55 -5.76 2.11
C VAL A 132 -15.44 -6.02 3.32
N ASN A 133 -15.57 -5.08 4.25
CA ASN A 133 -16.53 -5.17 5.36
C ASN A 133 -17.94 -4.69 4.96
N THR A 134 -18.15 -4.33 3.68
CA THR A 134 -19.49 -3.99 3.16
C THR A 134 -20.31 -5.26 3.02
N GLU A 135 -21.59 -5.21 3.40
CA GLU A 135 -22.52 -6.33 3.22
C GLU A 135 -22.56 -6.79 1.75
N GLY A 136 -22.50 -8.10 1.53
CA GLY A 136 -22.44 -8.69 0.20
C GLY A 136 -21.09 -8.60 -0.50
N SER A 137 -20.02 -8.26 0.20
CA SER A 137 -18.67 -8.16 -0.39
C SER A 137 -18.09 -9.49 -0.87
N ASP A 138 -18.64 -10.64 -0.46
CA ASP A 138 -18.14 -11.96 -0.90
C ASP A 138 -18.15 -12.12 -2.42
N VAL A 139 -19.09 -11.45 -3.10
CA VAL A 139 -19.24 -11.54 -4.56
C VAL A 139 -18.08 -10.88 -5.34
N ILE A 140 -17.33 -9.96 -4.72
CA ILE A 140 -16.24 -9.25 -5.42
C ILE A 140 -15.04 -10.16 -5.72
N TRP A 141 -14.89 -11.27 -4.98
CA TRP A 141 -13.79 -12.22 -5.14
C TRP A 141 -14.15 -13.44 -5.99
N ALA A 142 -15.34 -13.47 -6.61
CA ALA A 142 -15.77 -14.54 -7.49
C ALA A 142 -14.81 -14.75 -8.68
N ASN A 143 -14.15 -13.70 -9.15
CA ASN A 143 -13.10 -13.72 -10.14
C ASN A 143 -11.74 -13.71 -9.41
N LYS A 144 -10.87 -14.62 -9.78
CA LYS A 144 -9.55 -14.82 -9.16
C LYS A 144 -8.77 -13.52 -9.03
N HIS A 145 -7.91 -13.43 -8.01
CA HIS A 145 -7.07 -12.26 -7.67
C HIS A 145 -6.14 -11.73 -8.80
N LEU A 146 -6.07 -12.38 -9.95
CA LEU A 146 -5.28 -11.96 -11.11
C LEU A 146 -6.14 -11.36 -12.25
N ASP A 147 -7.46 -11.30 -12.09
CA ASP A 147 -8.37 -10.78 -13.12
C ASP A 147 -8.58 -9.27 -12.91
N PRO A 148 -8.15 -8.40 -13.86
CA PRO A 148 -8.37 -6.96 -13.77
C PRO A 148 -9.79 -6.54 -14.18
N THR A 149 -10.53 -7.41 -14.86
CA THR A 149 -11.77 -7.01 -15.55
C THR A 149 -12.89 -6.52 -14.64
N PRO A 150 -13.06 -7.04 -13.39
CA PRO A 150 -14.13 -6.58 -12.52
C PRO A 150 -13.84 -5.27 -11.77
N TRP A 151 -12.68 -4.65 -11.97
CA TRP A 151 -12.23 -3.52 -11.15
C TRP A 151 -12.18 -2.20 -11.93
N ASP A 152 -12.67 -1.14 -11.29
CA ASP A 152 -12.38 0.24 -11.63
C ASP A 152 -11.30 0.77 -10.68
N HIS A 153 -10.32 1.49 -11.24
CA HIS A 153 -9.32 2.21 -10.46
C HIS A 153 -9.91 3.55 -10.05
N ILE A 154 -10.22 3.73 -8.77
CA ILE A 154 -10.87 4.94 -8.25
C ILE A 154 -9.88 5.96 -7.70
N ASP A 155 -8.75 5.49 -7.15
CA ASP A 155 -7.61 6.31 -6.76
C ASP A 155 -6.35 5.69 -7.35
N VAL A 156 -5.54 6.49 -8.02
CA VAL A 156 -4.27 6.07 -8.59
C VAL A 156 -3.17 6.96 -8.01
N ILE A 157 -2.40 6.39 -7.09
CA ILE A 157 -1.32 7.09 -6.40
C ILE A 157 -0.02 6.86 -7.16
N ALA A 158 0.61 7.96 -7.61
CA ALA A 158 1.85 7.90 -8.37
C ALA A 158 3.01 7.33 -7.55
N ASN A 159 3.87 6.53 -8.23
CA ASN A 159 5.16 6.13 -7.69
C ASN A 159 6.12 7.33 -7.74
N VAL A 160 6.36 7.93 -6.60
CA VAL A 160 7.33 9.01 -6.43
C VAL A 160 8.38 8.55 -5.42
N PHE A 161 9.64 8.70 -5.74
CA PHE A 161 10.73 8.33 -4.84
C PHE A 161 10.58 8.98 -3.47
N ASN A 162 10.72 8.18 -2.40
CA ASN A 162 10.53 8.60 -1.00
C ASN A 162 9.10 9.06 -0.64
N ARG A 163 8.10 8.65 -1.42
CA ARG A 163 6.69 8.84 -1.07
C ARG A 163 6.20 7.70 -0.19
N LEU A 164 5.66 8.06 0.98
CA LEU A 164 4.85 7.16 1.81
C LEU A 164 3.40 7.23 1.34
N VAL A 165 2.78 6.08 1.19
CA VAL A 165 1.33 5.92 1.01
C VAL A 165 0.82 5.02 2.11
N ILE A 166 -0.21 5.45 2.86
CA ILE A 166 -0.92 4.64 3.86
C ILE A 166 -2.37 4.58 3.43
N TRP A 167 -2.97 3.39 3.41
CA TRP A 167 -4.39 3.22 3.04
C TRP A 167 -5.09 2.23 3.95
N ASP A 168 -6.42 2.33 4.02
CA ASP A 168 -7.27 1.32 4.64
C ASP A 168 -7.12 0.00 3.87
N ALA A 169 -6.49 -0.98 4.50
CA ALA A 169 -6.14 -2.26 3.90
C ALA A 169 -7.36 -3.12 3.55
N LYS A 170 -8.55 -2.77 4.07
CA LYS A 170 -9.84 -3.40 3.72
C LYS A 170 -10.39 -2.89 2.39
N CYS A 171 -9.85 -1.79 1.85
CA CYS A 171 -10.14 -1.37 0.48
C CYS A 171 -9.44 -2.29 -0.51
N PRO A 172 -10.15 -2.87 -1.51
CA PRO A 172 -9.51 -3.58 -2.59
C PRO A 172 -8.46 -2.72 -3.29
N HIS A 173 -7.28 -3.28 -3.52
CA HIS A 173 -6.16 -2.54 -4.10
C HIS A 173 -5.24 -3.43 -4.92
N THR A 174 -4.35 -2.79 -5.67
CA THR A 174 -3.30 -3.42 -6.45
C THR A 174 -2.14 -2.45 -6.69
N ALA A 175 -0.97 -2.94 -7.08
CA ALA A 175 -0.01 -2.07 -7.76
C ALA A 175 -0.63 -1.62 -9.09
N SER A 176 -0.46 -0.34 -9.47
CA SER A 176 -1.05 0.15 -10.73
C SER A 176 -0.38 -0.48 -11.95
N LYS A 177 0.94 -0.69 -11.87
CA LYS A 177 1.77 -1.32 -12.90
C LYS A 177 3.12 -1.71 -12.30
N TYR A 178 3.82 -2.62 -12.91
CA TYR A 178 5.20 -2.93 -12.60
C TYR A 178 6.14 -2.52 -13.75
N PHE A 179 7.43 -2.38 -13.45
CA PHE A 179 8.47 -1.96 -14.40
C PHE A 179 9.82 -2.55 -13.98
N GLY A 180 10.81 -2.41 -14.87
CA GLY A 180 12.18 -2.88 -14.64
C GLY A 180 12.30 -4.41 -14.67
N TYR A 181 13.51 -4.91 -14.50
CA TYR A 181 13.82 -6.32 -14.66
C TYR A 181 14.55 -6.92 -13.46
N ASP A 182 15.14 -6.11 -12.60
CA ASP A 182 15.85 -6.56 -11.40
C ASP A 182 15.62 -5.62 -10.20
N LYS A 183 16.27 -5.90 -9.07
CA LYS A 183 16.10 -5.10 -7.84
C LYS A 183 16.60 -3.66 -7.96
N TYR A 184 17.45 -3.36 -8.95
CA TYR A 184 18.07 -2.04 -9.12
C TYR A 184 17.20 -1.09 -9.93
N ASP A 185 16.44 -1.60 -10.90
CA ASP A 185 15.66 -0.80 -11.85
C ASP A 185 14.15 -1.01 -11.76
N SER A 186 13.68 -1.93 -10.89
CA SER A 186 12.27 -2.26 -10.76
C SER A 186 11.58 -1.49 -9.61
N ARG A 187 10.30 -1.80 -9.38
CA ARG A 187 9.50 -1.21 -8.30
C ARG A 187 9.96 -1.73 -6.95
N LEU A 188 10.99 -1.09 -6.36
CA LEU A 188 11.46 -1.36 -5.00
C LEU A 188 10.69 -0.50 -4.00
N PHE A 189 10.27 -1.10 -2.88
CA PHE A 189 9.55 -0.40 -1.82
C PHE A 189 9.75 -1.06 -0.45
N HIS A 190 9.57 -0.26 0.61
CA HIS A 190 9.47 -0.70 1.99
C HIS A 190 8.00 -0.81 2.36
N MET A 191 7.55 -1.96 2.88
CA MET A 191 6.14 -2.25 3.10
C MET A 191 5.82 -2.41 4.59
N PHE A 192 4.60 -1.98 4.98
CA PHE A 192 4.14 -2.07 6.35
C PHE A 192 2.69 -2.53 6.40
N PHE A 193 2.37 -3.33 7.43
CA PHE A 193 1.02 -3.79 7.75
C PHE A 193 0.82 -3.68 9.24
N PHE A 194 -0.25 -3.03 9.67
CA PHE A 194 -0.47 -2.74 11.08
C PHE A 194 -1.94 -2.51 11.42
N ASP A 195 -2.25 -2.47 12.72
CA ASP A 195 -3.57 -2.13 13.26
C ASP A 195 -3.47 -0.94 14.22
N THR A 196 -4.60 -0.24 14.40
CA THR A 196 -4.74 0.89 15.32
C THR A 196 -5.84 0.65 16.35
#